data_ced125d39824ac293c8d58bbfbd214d5
#
_entry.id   ced125d39824ac293c8d58bbfbd214d5
#
_cell.length_a   1.000
_cell.length_b   1.000
_cell.length_c   1.000
_cell.angle_alpha   90.00
_cell.angle_beta   90.00
_cell.angle_gamma   90.00
#
_symmetry.space_group_name_H-M   'P 1'
#
loop_
_entity.id
_entity.type
_entity.pdbx_description
1 polymer ?
#
loop_
_entity_poly.entity_id
_entity_poly.type
_entity_poly.pdbx_seq_one_letter_code
_entity_poly.pdbx_strand_id
1 'polypeptide(L)'
;VHTSEAEQLIDQAYEAWGAEDWPTAAGLFERILAHYPDEPKSSVWWYDAALAHKFLRNWAKAYELGREAAARAPRGEGDPAYWNLGIAATIQRDWATARDAWEGFGIQLPPGEGEINGRFGPACVRLDTGGEREVVWIDRLCPTRGRVVNVPVTGGRRYGEIVVHDGEPKGRRVIEGREYPVFEELLLFQASDLPTLTATVNASEVADVDDLIELFDRHGYGAEPASGYEVLCACCSEGTHEQERKTHAGAQRVSFAAPEEEARRLLDQWAARTPIGRSWSGLTLIG
;
A
#
# COMPACT_ATOMS: atom_id res chain seq x y z
N VAL A 1 13.54 41.03 2.00
CA VAL A 1 13.19 41.43 3.40
C VAL A 1 11.68 41.28 3.50
N HIS A 2 11.24 40.31 4.27
CA HIS A 2 9.82 40.11 4.52
C HIS A 2 9.23 41.31 5.28
N THR A 3 8.03 41.72 4.94
CA THR A 3 7.29 42.69 5.73
C THR A 3 6.82 42.01 7.01
N SER A 4 6.54 42.78 8.07
CA SER A 4 5.96 42.25 9.33
C SER A 4 4.70 41.40 9.11
N GLU A 5 3.94 41.68 8.05
CA GLU A 5 2.75 40.92 7.66
C GLU A 5 3.13 39.54 7.08
N ALA A 6 4.19 39.45 6.29
CA ALA A 6 4.67 38.16 5.75
C ALA A 6 5.19 37.26 6.88
N GLU A 7 5.93 37.81 7.85
CA GLU A 7 6.39 37.05 9.01
C GLU A 7 5.21 36.52 9.83
N GLN A 8 4.18 37.29 10.05
CA GLN A 8 2.96 36.86 10.74
C GLN A 8 2.24 35.71 10.00
N LEU A 9 2.15 35.79 8.66
CA LEU A 9 1.54 34.70 7.86
C LEU A 9 2.33 33.41 7.96
N ILE A 10 3.67 33.50 7.95
CA ILE A 10 4.54 32.34 8.09
C ILE A 10 4.37 31.70 9.48
N ASP A 11 4.37 32.51 10.54
CA ASP A 11 4.18 32.03 11.91
C ASP A 11 2.82 31.34 12.07
N GLN A 12 1.73 31.93 11.54
CA GLN A 12 0.41 31.33 11.55
C GLN A 12 0.36 30.00 10.76
N ALA A 13 1.06 29.91 9.62
CA ALA A 13 1.10 28.70 8.83
C ALA A 13 1.76 27.55 9.61
N TYR A 14 2.87 27.83 10.31
CA TYR A 14 3.54 26.80 11.11
C TYR A 14 2.83 26.51 12.44
N GLU A 15 2.07 27.45 13.00
CA GLU A 15 1.18 27.19 14.13
C GLU A 15 0.05 26.22 13.73
N ALA A 16 -0.62 26.48 12.59
CA ALA A 16 -1.62 25.56 12.04
C ALA A 16 -1.01 24.19 11.70
N TRP A 17 0.18 24.17 11.15
CA TRP A 17 0.95 22.93 10.88
C TRP A 17 1.17 22.13 12.16
N GLY A 18 1.67 22.77 13.23
CA GLY A 18 1.91 22.12 14.53
C GLY A 18 0.63 21.62 15.21
N ALA A 19 -0.52 22.24 14.88
CA ALA A 19 -1.84 21.79 15.33
C ALA A 19 -2.49 20.73 14.42
N GLU A 20 -1.80 20.29 13.35
CA GLU A 20 -2.34 19.39 12.30
C GLU A 20 -3.61 19.93 11.62
N ASP A 21 -3.83 21.25 11.67
CA ASP A 21 -4.89 21.93 10.92
C ASP A 21 -4.47 22.12 9.47
N TRP A 22 -4.47 21.00 8.73
CA TRP A 22 -4.00 20.95 7.35
C TRP A 22 -4.75 21.90 6.40
N PRO A 23 -6.08 22.11 6.52
CA PRO A 23 -6.78 23.07 5.68
C PRO A 23 -6.26 24.50 5.87
N THR A 24 -6.06 24.92 7.11
CA THR A 24 -5.55 26.26 7.44
C THR A 24 -4.09 26.40 7.01
N ALA A 25 -3.24 25.42 7.31
CA ALA A 25 -1.83 25.41 6.90
C ALA A 25 -1.69 25.50 5.38
N ALA A 26 -2.39 24.67 4.61
CA ALA A 26 -2.38 24.70 3.15
C ALA A 26 -2.76 26.07 2.59
N GLY A 27 -3.87 26.65 3.07
CA GLY A 27 -4.34 27.96 2.61
C GLY A 27 -3.37 29.10 2.94
N LEU A 28 -2.69 29.04 4.08
CA LEU A 28 -1.70 30.05 4.47
C LEU A 28 -0.42 29.92 3.64
N PHE A 29 0.10 28.71 3.42
CA PHE A 29 1.25 28.51 2.54
C PHE A 29 0.96 28.91 1.10
N GLU A 30 -0.21 28.62 0.54
CA GLU A 30 -0.60 29.08 -0.79
C GLU A 30 -0.64 30.62 -0.87
N ARG A 31 -1.13 31.32 0.17
CA ARG A 31 -1.11 32.77 0.24
C ARG A 31 0.31 33.35 0.32
N ILE A 32 1.20 32.72 1.09
CA ILE A 32 2.61 33.11 1.15
C ILE A 32 3.24 32.98 -0.23
N LEU A 33 3.04 31.83 -0.90
CA LEU A 33 3.59 31.53 -2.23
C LEU A 33 3.03 32.42 -3.33
N ALA A 34 1.78 32.90 -3.21
CA ALA A 34 1.21 33.85 -4.15
C ALA A 34 1.94 35.21 -4.15
N HIS A 35 2.57 35.59 -3.03
CA HIS A 35 3.29 36.83 -2.89
C HIS A 35 4.82 36.68 -2.96
N TYR A 36 5.33 35.51 -2.57
CA TYR A 36 6.75 35.23 -2.42
C TYR A 36 7.20 33.88 -3.05
N PRO A 37 6.88 33.63 -4.35
CA PRO A 37 7.13 32.31 -4.96
C PRO A 37 8.61 31.97 -5.11
N ASP A 38 9.49 32.96 -5.22
CA ASP A 38 10.91 32.81 -5.54
C ASP A 38 11.86 33.32 -4.44
N GLU A 39 11.34 33.51 -3.22
CA GLU A 39 12.20 33.83 -2.07
C GLU A 39 13.15 32.66 -1.73
N PRO A 40 14.30 32.91 -1.11
CA PRO A 40 15.25 31.82 -0.77
C PRO A 40 14.67 30.66 0.06
N LYS A 41 13.63 30.94 0.83
CA LYS A 41 12.91 29.92 1.64
C LYS A 41 11.68 29.34 0.94
N SER A 42 11.34 29.80 -0.25
CA SER A 42 10.11 29.35 -0.93
C SER A 42 10.12 27.86 -1.26
N SER A 43 11.28 27.22 -1.46
CA SER A 43 11.39 25.79 -1.66
C SER A 43 10.74 25.00 -0.51
N VAL A 44 10.92 25.44 0.74
CA VAL A 44 10.31 24.82 1.92
C VAL A 44 8.80 25.05 1.91
N TRP A 45 8.33 26.25 1.60
CA TRP A 45 6.90 26.54 1.57
C TRP A 45 6.16 25.81 0.44
N TRP A 46 6.79 25.64 -0.74
CA TRP A 46 6.26 24.79 -1.80
C TRP A 46 6.10 23.33 -1.37
N TYR A 47 7.11 22.82 -0.68
CA TYR A 47 7.09 21.47 -0.12
C TYR A 47 6.00 21.32 0.96
N ASP A 48 5.94 22.24 1.93
CA ASP A 48 4.97 22.19 3.03
C ASP A 48 3.53 22.32 2.51
N ALA A 49 3.28 23.23 1.54
CA ALA A 49 1.98 23.33 0.89
C ALA A 49 1.56 22.05 0.20
N ALA A 50 2.47 21.42 -0.59
CA ALA A 50 2.21 20.16 -1.25
C ALA A 50 1.93 19.03 -0.25
N LEU A 51 2.68 18.98 0.85
CA LEU A 51 2.55 17.97 1.91
C LEU A 51 1.24 18.16 2.70
N ALA A 52 0.82 19.40 2.99
CA ALA A 52 -0.49 19.66 3.60
C ALA A 52 -1.63 19.14 2.72
N HIS A 53 -1.57 19.38 1.41
CA HIS A 53 -2.54 18.82 0.47
C HIS A 53 -2.48 17.29 0.35
N LYS A 54 -1.31 16.66 0.53
CA LYS A 54 -1.19 15.20 0.65
C LYS A 54 -1.97 14.69 1.87
N PHE A 55 -1.82 15.33 3.04
CA PHE A 55 -2.58 14.97 4.26
C PHE A 55 -4.09 15.17 4.08
N LEU A 56 -4.50 16.18 3.34
CA LEU A 56 -5.88 16.38 2.93
C LEU A 56 -6.38 15.42 1.85
N ARG A 57 -5.52 14.54 1.32
CA ARG A 57 -5.79 13.69 0.15
C ARG A 57 -6.27 14.48 -1.08
N ASN A 58 -5.91 15.76 -1.17
CA ASN A 58 -6.13 16.61 -2.35
C ASN A 58 -4.99 16.40 -3.35
N TRP A 59 -5.05 15.27 -4.04
CA TRP A 59 -3.96 14.80 -4.91
C TRP A 59 -3.65 15.72 -6.08
N ALA A 60 -4.66 16.42 -6.61
CA ALA A 60 -4.45 17.37 -7.70
C ALA A 60 -3.58 18.56 -7.25
N LYS A 61 -3.87 19.11 -6.08
CA LYS A 61 -3.06 20.20 -5.51
C LYS A 61 -1.69 19.72 -5.01
N ALA A 62 -1.63 18.55 -4.37
CA ALA A 62 -0.36 17.94 -3.98
C ALA A 62 0.56 17.73 -5.19
N TYR A 63 0.01 17.33 -6.33
CA TYR A 63 0.75 17.19 -7.59
C TYR A 63 1.23 18.54 -8.13
N GLU A 64 0.32 19.53 -8.26
CA GLU A 64 0.64 20.86 -8.78
C GLU A 64 1.78 21.52 -7.99
N LEU A 65 1.61 21.63 -6.66
CA LEU A 65 2.59 22.24 -5.75
C LEU A 65 3.85 21.38 -5.60
N GLY A 66 3.71 20.05 -5.65
CA GLY A 66 4.83 19.12 -5.60
C GLY A 66 5.78 19.25 -6.78
N ARG A 67 5.28 19.61 -7.97
CA ARG A 67 6.13 19.90 -9.13
C ARG A 67 7.02 21.13 -8.88
N GLU A 68 6.47 22.18 -8.28
CA GLU A 68 7.23 23.38 -7.92
C GLU A 68 8.25 23.11 -6.81
N ALA A 69 7.87 22.28 -5.84
CA ALA A 69 8.79 21.85 -4.78
C ALA A 69 9.97 21.04 -5.36
N ALA A 70 9.67 20.02 -6.17
CA ALA A 70 10.68 19.17 -6.79
C ALA A 70 11.61 19.93 -7.75
N ALA A 71 11.09 20.94 -8.49
CA ALA A 71 11.91 21.78 -9.35
C ALA A 71 12.97 22.61 -8.60
N ARG A 72 12.77 22.80 -7.30
CA ARG A 72 13.70 23.55 -6.39
C ARG A 72 14.55 22.63 -5.51
N ALA A 73 14.31 21.32 -5.55
CA ALA A 73 14.99 20.32 -4.74
C ALA A 73 16.24 19.76 -5.43
N PRO A 74 17.28 19.36 -4.66
CA PRO A 74 18.45 18.71 -5.22
C PRO A 74 18.12 17.32 -5.76
N ARG A 75 18.52 17.05 -7.00
CA ARG A 75 18.20 15.83 -7.71
C ARG A 75 19.19 14.70 -7.37
N GLY A 76 18.67 13.50 -7.12
CA GLY A 76 19.47 12.30 -6.87
C GLY A 76 19.97 12.15 -5.42
N GLU A 77 19.54 13.02 -4.52
CA GLU A 77 20.00 13.08 -3.12
C GLU A 77 18.96 12.56 -2.12
N GLY A 78 17.86 11.96 -2.58
CA GLY A 78 16.82 11.46 -1.70
C GLY A 78 15.91 12.55 -1.12
N ASP A 79 15.78 13.68 -1.82
CA ASP A 79 14.95 14.78 -1.34
C ASP A 79 13.46 14.39 -1.31
N PRO A 80 12.75 14.62 -0.17
CA PRO A 80 11.37 14.20 0.01
C PRO A 80 10.37 14.92 -0.93
N ALA A 81 10.73 16.05 -1.55
CA ALA A 81 9.88 16.71 -2.54
C ALA A 81 9.65 15.80 -3.76
N TYR A 82 10.70 15.11 -4.23
CA TYR A 82 10.58 14.13 -5.31
C TYR A 82 9.75 12.92 -4.89
N TRP A 83 9.90 12.45 -3.65
CA TRP A 83 9.12 11.33 -3.14
C TRP A 83 7.61 11.64 -3.14
N ASN A 84 7.23 12.78 -2.58
CA ASN A 84 5.82 13.18 -2.51
C ASN A 84 5.24 13.49 -3.89
N LEU A 85 6.03 14.09 -4.80
CA LEU A 85 5.62 14.25 -6.20
C LEU A 85 5.41 12.89 -6.88
N GLY A 86 6.29 11.93 -6.66
CA GLY A 86 6.17 10.57 -7.20
C GLY A 86 4.88 9.88 -6.76
N ILE A 87 4.48 10.03 -5.49
CA ILE A 87 3.18 9.55 -4.99
C ILE A 87 2.03 10.23 -5.74
N ALA A 88 2.01 11.57 -5.76
CA ALA A 88 0.91 12.33 -6.35
C ALA A 88 0.79 12.07 -7.86
N ALA A 89 1.91 12.02 -8.60
CA ALA A 89 1.94 11.69 -10.01
C ALA A 89 1.49 10.25 -10.30
N THR A 90 1.89 9.28 -9.46
CA THR A 90 1.42 7.89 -9.54
C THR A 90 -0.10 7.81 -9.39
N ILE A 91 -0.67 8.54 -8.42
CA ILE A 91 -2.11 8.60 -8.18
C ILE A 91 -2.84 9.23 -9.37
N GLN A 92 -2.28 10.29 -9.96
CA GLN A 92 -2.82 10.95 -11.17
C GLN A 92 -2.59 10.13 -12.46
N ARG A 93 -1.86 9.02 -12.39
CA ARG A 93 -1.47 8.20 -13.55
C ARG A 93 -0.62 8.96 -14.59
N ASP A 94 0.02 10.05 -14.17
CA ASP A 94 1.04 10.73 -14.97
C ASP A 94 2.38 10.02 -14.80
N TRP A 95 2.56 9.00 -15.63
CA TRP A 95 3.73 8.13 -15.55
C TRP A 95 5.03 8.81 -15.93
N ALA A 96 4.97 9.81 -16.81
CA ALA A 96 6.16 10.58 -17.18
C ALA A 96 6.69 11.36 -15.97
N THR A 97 5.82 12.11 -15.30
CA THR A 97 6.18 12.84 -14.06
C THR A 97 6.53 11.88 -12.91
N ALA A 98 5.80 10.76 -12.76
CA ALA A 98 6.11 9.78 -11.73
C ALA A 98 7.52 9.20 -11.91
N ARG A 99 7.90 8.83 -13.14
CA ARG A 99 9.24 8.32 -13.45
C ARG A 99 10.32 9.35 -13.18
N ASP A 100 10.13 10.58 -13.66
CA ASP A 100 11.08 11.66 -13.42
C ASP A 100 11.26 11.95 -11.91
N ALA A 101 10.16 11.89 -11.16
CA ALA A 101 10.20 12.09 -9.70
C ALA A 101 10.96 10.97 -8.98
N TRP A 102 10.71 9.69 -9.30
CA TRP A 102 11.44 8.59 -8.70
C TRP A 102 12.93 8.59 -9.04
N GLU A 103 13.28 8.90 -10.29
CA GLU A 103 14.68 9.09 -10.72
C GLU A 103 15.29 10.31 -10.05
N GLY A 104 14.53 11.40 -9.91
CA GLY A 104 14.93 12.60 -9.17
C GLY A 104 15.18 12.33 -7.69
N PHE A 105 14.45 11.42 -7.07
CA PHE A 105 14.74 10.93 -5.73
C PHE A 105 16.02 10.08 -5.66
N GLY A 106 16.45 9.47 -6.77
CA GLY A 106 17.61 8.59 -6.85
C GLY A 106 17.27 7.10 -6.99
N ILE A 107 16.01 6.77 -7.31
CA ILE A 107 15.58 5.39 -7.52
C ILE A 107 15.78 4.99 -8.98
N GLN A 108 16.43 3.85 -9.21
CA GLN A 108 16.53 3.26 -10.54
C GLN A 108 15.23 2.53 -10.89
N LEU A 109 14.65 2.91 -12.02
CA LEU A 109 13.42 2.31 -12.52
C LEU A 109 13.70 1.29 -13.64
N PRO A 110 12.79 0.30 -13.84
CA PRO A 110 12.81 -0.49 -15.05
C PRO A 110 12.57 0.42 -16.28
N PRO A 111 13.17 0.10 -17.44
CA PRO A 111 13.01 0.90 -18.63
C PRO A 111 11.54 0.94 -19.10
N GLY A 112 11.14 2.04 -19.75
CA GLY A 112 9.81 2.26 -20.30
C GLY A 112 9.33 3.69 -20.06
N GLU A 113 8.25 4.07 -20.72
CA GLU A 113 7.65 5.42 -20.66
C GLU A 113 6.29 5.42 -19.93
N GLY A 114 5.64 4.26 -19.85
CA GLY A 114 4.32 4.09 -19.26
C GLY A 114 4.35 3.69 -17.80
N GLU A 115 3.29 3.00 -17.40
CA GLU A 115 3.08 2.49 -16.05
C GLU A 115 4.30 1.73 -15.52
N ILE A 116 4.67 2.02 -14.27
CA ILE A 116 5.82 1.39 -13.63
C ILE A 116 5.39 0.06 -13.05
N ASN A 117 5.80 -1.05 -13.67
CA ASN A 117 5.55 -2.41 -13.21
C ASN A 117 6.88 -3.14 -13.00
N GLY A 118 7.57 -2.78 -11.91
CA GLY A 118 8.84 -3.36 -11.51
C GLY A 118 8.69 -4.43 -10.41
N ARG A 119 9.85 -4.85 -9.88
CA ARG A 119 9.95 -5.74 -8.72
C ARG A 119 10.66 -5.01 -7.60
N PHE A 120 9.90 -4.28 -6.79
CA PHE A 120 10.42 -3.48 -5.67
C PHE A 120 10.42 -4.26 -4.34
N GLY A 121 10.10 -5.55 -4.41
CA GLY A 121 10.07 -6.48 -3.29
C GLY A 121 8.80 -6.42 -2.46
N PRO A 122 8.64 -7.41 -1.56
CA PRO A 122 7.46 -7.50 -0.70
C PRO A 122 7.49 -6.43 0.39
N ALA A 123 6.29 -6.04 0.82
CA ALA A 123 6.03 -5.20 1.99
C ALA A 123 4.65 -5.54 2.56
N CYS A 124 4.29 -4.89 3.65
CA CYS A 124 2.93 -4.94 4.17
C CYS A 124 2.25 -3.57 4.03
N VAL A 125 0.94 -3.59 3.85
CA VAL A 125 0.11 -2.38 3.85
C VAL A 125 -1.05 -2.57 4.81
N ARG A 126 -1.30 -1.57 5.62
CA ARG A 126 -2.50 -1.48 6.44
C ARG A 126 -3.60 -0.87 5.59
N LEU A 127 -4.61 -1.69 5.27
CA LEU A 127 -5.74 -1.29 4.46
C LEU A 127 -6.67 -0.34 5.25
N ASP A 128 -7.15 0.69 4.57
CA ASP A 128 -8.21 1.57 5.08
C ASP A 128 -9.57 1.00 4.66
N THR A 129 -10.30 0.45 5.62
CA THR A 129 -11.61 -0.19 5.40
C THR A 129 -12.75 0.60 6.06
N GLY A 130 -12.51 1.87 6.44
CA GLY A 130 -13.53 2.73 7.04
C GLY A 130 -13.85 2.43 8.51
N GLY A 131 -13.01 1.68 9.22
CA GLY A 131 -13.21 1.39 10.66
C GLY A 131 -12.38 0.22 11.17
N GLU A 132 -12.39 -0.89 10.46
CA GLU A 132 -11.48 -2.00 10.73
C GLU A 132 -10.19 -1.80 9.94
N ARG A 133 -9.08 -2.27 10.49
CA ARG A 133 -7.77 -2.18 9.84
C ARG A 133 -7.19 -3.57 9.73
N GLU A 134 -6.83 -3.95 8.53
CA GLU A 134 -6.16 -5.20 8.22
C GLU A 134 -4.79 -4.91 7.62
N VAL A 135 -3.78 -5.67 8.02
CA VAL A 135 -2.44 -5.61 7.43
C VAL A 135 -2.32 -6.76 6.43
N VAL A 136 -2.12 -6.41 5.18
CA VAL A 136 -1.95 -7.37 4.08
C VAL A 136 -0.55 -7.31 3.51
N TRP A 137 -0.15 -8.42 2.87
CA TRP A 137 1.07 -8.48 2.07
C TRP A 137 0.84 -7.93 0.68
N ILE A 138 1.84 -7.20 0.20
CA ILE A 138 1.87 -6.68 -1.17
C ILE A 138 3.19 -7.00 -1.86
N ASP A 139 3.11 -7.24 -3.16
CA ASP A 139 4.26 -7.14 -4.06
C ASP A 139 4.31 -5.74 -4.67
N ARG A 140 5.37 -5.00 -4.35
CA ARG A 140 5.50 -3.62 -4.84
C ARG A 140 5.84 -3.56 -6.32
N LEU A 141 5.02 -2.85 -7.06
CA LEU A 141 5.13 -2.61 -8.51
C LEU A 141 5.92 -1.34 -8.84
N CYS A 142 5.90 -0.39 -7.92
CA CYS A 142 6.73 0.82 -7.92
C CYS A 142 7.06 1.20 -6.46
N PRO A 143 7.79 2.27 -6.17
CA PRO A 143 8.16 2.64 -4.80
C PRO A 143 6.99 2.72 -3.81
N THR A 144 5.80 3.12 -4.26
CA THR A 144 4.62 3.35 -3.39
C THR A 144 3.33 2.71 -3.88
N ARG A 145 3.41 1.77 -4.83
CA ARG A 145 2.25 1.04 -5.34
C ARG A 145 2.52 -0.46 -5.29
N GLY A 146 1.57 -1.23 -4.77
CA GLY A 146 1.72 -2.66 -4.63
C GLY A 146 0.43 -3.43 -4.88
N ARG A 147 0.58 -4.68 -5.30
CA ARG A 147 -0.51 -5.64 -5.49
C ARG A 147 -0.67 -6.48 -4.24
N VAL A 148 -1.89 -6.57 -3.72
CA VAL A 148 -2.25 -7.44 -2.59
C VAL A 148 -2.09 -8.90 -3.01
N VAL A 149 -1.32 -9.68 -2.23
CA VAL A 149 -0.94 -11.07 -2.54
C VAL A 149 -1.40 -12.11 -1.52
N ASN A 150 -2.09 -11.70 -0.47
CA ASN A 150 -2.84 -12.61 0.40
C ASN A 150 -4.34 -12.33 0.27
N VAL A 151 -5.20 -13.23 0.78
CA VAL A 151 -6.65 -13.06 0.69
C VAL A 151 -7.12 -12.22 1.89
N PRO A 152 -7.58 -10.97 1.70
CA PRO A 152 -8.08 -10.17 2.81
C PRO A 152 -9.37 -10.75 3.41
N VAL A 153 -9.57 -10.52 4.71
CA VAL A 153 -10.75 -11.04 5.45
C VAL A 153 -11.74 -9.96 5.84
N THR A 154 -11.38 -8.69 5.74
CA THR A 154 -12.19 -7.55 6.20
C THR A 154 -12.64 -6.64 5.07
N GLY A 155 -13.77 -5.95 5.29
CA GLY A 155 -14.17 -4.74 4.59
C GLY A 155 -14.40 -4.85 3.08
N GLY A 156 -14.65 -6.03 2.53
CA GLY A 156 -14.87 -6.20 1.09
C GLY A 156 -13.62 -5.98 0.23
N ARG A 157 -12.44 -5.95 0.85
CA ARG A 157 -11.14 -5.87 0.16
C ARG A 157 -10.80 -7.23 -0.47
N ARG A 158 -9.99 -7.21 -1.52
CA ARG A 158 -9.79 -8.40 -2.34
C ARG A 158 -8.33 -8.65 -2.70
N TYR A 159 -7.99 -9.92 -2.84
CA TYR A 159 -6.74 -10.36 -3.43
C TYR A 159 -6.56 -9.77 -4.84
N GLY A 160 -5.34 -9.36 -5.17
CA GLY A 160 -5.03 -8.80 -6.49
C GLY A 160 -5.35 -7.30 -6.63
N GLU A 161 -5.98 -6.66 -5.64
CA GLU A 161 -6.12 -5.20 -5.62
C GLU A 161 -4.76 -4.53 -5.70
N ILE A 162 -4.71 -3.39 -6.38
CA ILE A 162 -3.51 -2.54 -6.36
C ILE A 162 -3.81 -1.32 -5.50
N VAL A 163 -2.94 -1.08 -4.53
CA VAL A 163 -3.03 0.05 -3.60
C VAL A 163 -1.86 0.99 -3.78
N VAL A 164 -2.07 2.28 -3.51
CA VAL A 164 -0.99 3.24 -3.27
C VAL A 164 -0.83 3.41 -1.78
N HIS A 165 0.40 3.34 -1.31
CA HIS A 165 0.76 3.47 0.09
C HIS A 165 1.72 4.64 0.33
N ASP A 166 1.81 5.10 1.57
CA ASP A 166 2.83 6.08 1.95
C ASP A 166 4.24 5.47 1.96
N GLY A 167 5.24 6.30 1.95
CA GLY A 167 6.64 5.88 2.03
C GLY A 167 7.17 5.74 3.45
N GLU A 168 6.48 6.27 4.45
CA GLU A 168 6.88 6.20 5.84
C GLU A 168 6.33 4.94 6.51
N PRO A 169 7.19 4.00 6.97
CA PRO A 169 6.73 2.81 7.67
C PRO A 169 6.10 3.16 9.01
N LYS A 170 4.91 2.62 9.29
CA LYS A 170 4.21 2.74 10.58
C LYS A 170 4.40 1.53 11.48
N GLY A 171 5.06 0.49 10.99
CA GLY A 171 5.37 -0.72 11.74
C GLY A 171 6.23 -1.68 10.94
N ARG A 172 6.50 -2.85 11.49
CA ARG A 172 7.30 -3.90 10.86
C ARG A 172 6.72 -5.28 11.11
N ARG A 173 6.89 -6.19 10.15
CA ARG A 173 6.67 -7.62 10.29
C ARG A 173 8.00 -8.33 10.16
N VAL A 174 8.22 -9.32 11.03
CA VAL A 174 9.43 -10.14 11.00
C VAL A 174 9.03 -11.57 10.66
N ILE A 175 9.59 -12.11 9.58
CA ILE A 175 9.44 -13.50 9.19
C ILE A 175 10.82 -14.10 9.03
N GLU A 176 11.10 -15.17 9.76
CA GLU A 176 12.41 -15.87 9.72
C GLU A 176 13.60 -14.92 9.89
N GLY A 177 13.46 -13.94 10.79
CA GLY A 177 14.48 -12.94 11.08
C GLY A 177 14.64 -11.82 10.03
N ARG A 178 13.80 -11.80 8.99
CA ARG A 178 13.80 -10.73 7.99
C ARG A 178 12.67 -9.75 8.27
N GLU A 179 13.03 -8.47 8.30
CA GLU A 179 12.08 -7.37 8.53
C GLU A 179 11.43 -6.89 7.24
N TYR A 180 10.12 -6.63 7.31
CA TYR A 180 9.33 -6.05 6.24
C TYR A 180 8.57 -4.82 6.76
N PRO A 181 8.62 -3.67 6.06
CA PRO A 181 7.92 -2.48 6.47
C PRO A 181 6.39 -2.66 6.35
N VAL A 182 5.66 -2.01 7.25
CA VAL A 182 4.20 -1.86 7.17
C VAL A 182 3.89 -0.39 6.87
N PHE A 183 3.27 -0.14 5.72
CA PHE A 183 2.89 1.20 5.28
C PHE A 183 1.40 1.45 5.48
N GLU A 184 1.00 2.72 5.51
CA GLU A 184 -0.41 3.13 5.44
C GLU A 184 -0.89 3.16 3.99
N GLU A 185 -2.08 2.64 3.75
CA GLU A 185 -2.77 2.84 2.47
C GLU A 185 -3.18 4.31 2.30
N LEU A 186 -2.87 4.87 1.16
CA LEU A 186 -3.36 6.20 0.76
C LEU A 186 -4.66 6.08 -0.03
N LEU A 187 -4.76 5.11 -0.92
CA LEU A 187 -5.98 4.82 -1.67
C LEU A 187 -5.93 3.45 -2.37
N LEU A 188 -7.12 2.92 -2.69
CA LEU A 188 -7.30 1.83 -3.63
C LEU A 188 -7.08 2.37 -5.07
N PHE A 189 -6.00 1.92 -5.72
CA PHE A 189 -5.63 2.37 -7.05
C PHE A 189 -6.36 1.62 -8.17
N GLN A 190 -6.53 0.31 -7.97
CA GLN A 190 -7.25 -0.56 -8.89
C GLN A 190 -7.93 -1.68 -8.10
N ALA A 191 -9.24 -1.80 -8.27
CA ALA A 191 -10.01 -2.89 -7.69
C ALA A 191 -9.69 -4.23 -8.36
N SER A 192 -9.98 -5.32 -7.67
CA SER A 192 -9.92 -6.68 -8.18
C SER A 192 -11.33 -7.23 -8.33
N ASP A 193 -11.59 -7.93 -9.43
CA ASP A 193 -12.86 -8.60 -9.69
C ASP A 193 -12.91 -10.03 -9.13
N LEU A 194 -11.79 -10.52 -8.55
CA LEU A 194 -11.72 -11.86 -7.99
C LEU A 194 -12.60 -11.96 -6.75
N PRO A 195 -13.63 -12.83 -6.74
CA PRO A 195 -14.45 -13.05 -5.57
C PRO A 195 -13.67 -13.78 -4.48
N THR A 196 -14.03 -13.53 -3.23
CA THR A 196 -13.52 -14.27 -2.08
C THR A 196 -14.48 -15.40 -1.74
N LEU A 197 -13.97 -16.62 -1.71
CA LEU A 197 -14.69 -17.85 -1.37
C LEU A 197 -14.09 -18.44 -0.09
N THR A 198 -14.84 -19.31 0.57
CA THR A 198 -14.31 -20.11 1.69
C THR A 198 -14.76 -21.56 1.56
N ALA A 199 -13.90 -22.48 1.98
CA ALA A 199 -14.24 -23.89 2.11
C ALA A 199 -13.55 -24.51 3.32
N THR A 200 -14.06 -25.65 3.79
CA THR A 200 -13.35 -26.50 4.72
C THR A 200 -12.45 -27.47 3.94
N VAL A 201 -11.17 -27.40 4.23
CA VAL A 201 -10.15 -28.27 3.65
C VAL A 201 -9.64 -29.20 4.73
N ASN A 202 -9.51 -30.50 4.43
CA ASN A 202 -8.89 -31.48 5.30
C ASN A 202 -7.62 -32.02 4.62
N ALA A 203 -6.49 -31.88 5.29
CA ALA A 203 -5.17 -32.27 4.81
C ALA A 203 -4.48 -33.16 5.86
N SER A 204 -3.91 -34.27 5.44
CA SER A 204 -3.20 -35.19 6.37
C SER A 204 -1.89 -34.64 6.88
N GLU A 205 -1.23 -33.80 6.05
CA GLU A 205 0.08 -33.23 6.34
C GLU A 205 0.10 -31.73 6.06
N VAL A 206 1.00 -31.00 6.69
CA VAL A 206 1.21 -29.57 6.44
C VAL A 206 1.59 -29.32 4.98
N ALA A 207 2.44 -30.18 4.40
CA ALA A 207 2.82 -30.09 3.01
C ALA A 207 1.64 -30.17 2.03
N ASP A 208 0.56 -30.84 2.40
CA ASP A 208 -0.66 -30.90 1.60
C ASP A 208 -1.34 -29.53 1.49
N VAL A 209 -1.28 -28.75 2.56
CA VAL A 209 -1.82 -27.37 2.59
C VAL A 209 -0.92 -26.44 1.77
N ASP A 210 0.39 -26.57 1.90
CA ASP A 210 1.35 -25.80 1.10
C ASP A 210 1.17 -26.10 -0.41
N ASP A 211 0.98 -27.38 -0.79
CA ASP A 211 0.64 -27.77 -2.17
C ASP A 211 -0.65 -27.10 -2.69
N LEU A 212 -1.66 -26.93 -1.82
CA LEU A 212 -2.91 -26.25 -2.18
C LEU A 212 -2.65 -24.77 -2.46
N ILE A 213 -1.94 -24.09 -1.58
CA ILE A 213 -1.60 -22.67 -1.72
C ILE A 213 -0.80 -22.46 -3.01
N GLU A 214 0.25 -23.26 -3.24
CA GLU A 214 1.05 -23.18 -4.46
C GLU A 214 0.25 -23.51 -5.72
N LEU A 215 -0.74 -24.40 -5.64
CA LEU A 215 -1.60 -24.71 -6.78
C LEU A 215 -2.42 -23.50 -7.20
N PHE A 216 -3.00 -22.76 -6.24
CA PHE A 216 -3.75 -21.55 -6.52
C PHE A 216 -2.84 -20.44 -7.04
N ASP A 217 -1.69 -20.21 -6.40
CA ASP A 217 -0.71 -19.20 -6.81
C ASP A 217 -0.23 -19.41 -8.25
N ARG A 218 0.09 -20.62 -8.65
CA ARG A 218 0.49 -20.95 -10.04
C ARG A 218 -0.57 -20.63 -11.09
N HIS A 219 -1.85 -20.51 -10.68
CA HIS A 219 -2.95 -20.11 -11.56
C HIS A 219 -3.30 -18.61 -11.41
N GLY A 220 -2.53 -17.86 -10.64
CA GLY A 220 -2.76 -16.43 -10.39
C GLY A 220 -3.91 -16.14 -9.40
N TYR A 221 -4.24 -17.11 -8.56
CA TYR A 221 -5.27 -17.04 -7.53
C TYR A 221 -4.68 -17.10 -6.13
N GLY A 222 -5.48 -16.70 -5.13
CA GLY A 222 -5.08 -16.75 -3.73
C GLY A 222 -5.71 -17.91 -2.97
N ALA A 223 -4.96 -18.49 -2.04
CA ALA A 223 -5.49 -19.42 -1.03
C ALA A 223 -4.82 -19.12 0.30
N GLU A 224 -5.62 -18.85 1.35
CA GLU A 224 -5.14 -18.45 2.67
C GLU A 224 -5.84 -19.26 3.76
N PRO A 225 -5.13 -20.10 4.52
CA PRO A 225 -5.68 -20.79 5.69
C PRO A 225 -6.10 -19.79 6.79
N ALA A 226 -7.20 -20.04 7.46
CA ALA A 226 -7.67 -19.18 8.55
C ALA A 226 -6.66 -19.05 9.71
N SER A 227 -5.78 -20.05 9.86
CA SER A 227 -4.67 -20.02 10.83
C SER A 227 -3.53 -19.06 10.43
N GLY A 228 -3.51 -18.61 9.19
CA GLY A 228 -2.55 -17.61 8.69
C GLY A 228 -2.87 -16.17 9.13
N TYR A 229 -4.07 -15.94 9.67
CA TYR A 229 -4.48 -14.61 10.12
C TYR A 229 -4.09 -14.37 11.58
N GLU A 230 -3.54 -13.20 11.82
CA GLU A 230 -3.33 -12.67 13.15
C GLU A 230 -4.11 -11.36 13.29
N VAL A 231 -5.07 -11.35 14.22
CA VAL A 231 -5.86 -10.14 14.52
C VAL A 231 -5.09 -9.28 15.49
N LEU A 232 -4.58 -8.16 15.04
CA LEU A 232 -3.88 -7.17 15.85
C LEU A 232 -4.77 -5.94 16.06
N CYS A 233 -4.73 -5.37 17.27
CA CYS A 233 -5.31 -4.05 17.50
C CYS A 233 -4.52 -2.97 16.74
N ALA A 234 -5.11 -1.78 16.56
CA ALA A 234 -4.47 -0.68 15.81
C ALA A 234 -3.08 -0.34 16.36
N CYS A 235 -2.94 -0.23 17.70
CA CYS A 235 -1.65 0.06 18.34
C CYS A 235 -0.63 -1.08 18.19
N CYS A 236 -1.08 -2.34 18.24
CA CYS A 236 -0.18 -3.48 18.03
C CYS A 236 0.28 -3.58 16.57
N SER A 237 -0.55 -3.15 15.61
CA SER A 237 -0.17 -3.16 14.20
C SER A 237 0.94 -2.16 13.85
N GLU A 238 1.21 -1.19 14.74
CA GLU A 238 2.28 -0.18 14.60
C GLU A 238 3.63 -0.65 15.15
N GLY A 239 3.66 -1.78 15.86
CA GLY A 239 4.88 -2.35 16.44
C GLY A 239 5.65 -3.26 15.48
N THR A 240 6.70 -3.87 16.04
CA THR A 240 7.41 -4.98 15.41
C THR A 240 6.78 -6.29 15.86
N HIS A 241 6.29 -7.09 14.90
CA HIS A 241 5.65 -8.38 15.17
C HIS A 241 6.39 -9.50 14.46
N GLU A 242 6.72 -10.54 15.22
CA GLU A 242 7.14 -11.82 14.64
C GLU A 242 5.89 -12.55 14.16
N GLN A 243 5.84 -12.84 12.88
CA GLN A 243 4.77 -13.60 12.26
C GLN A 243 5.24 -15.03 12.03
N GLU A 244 4.69 -15.97 12.79
CA GLU A 244 4.89 -17.39 12.54
C GLU A 244 3.90 -17.88 11.47
N ARG A 245 4.39 -18.61 10.50
CA ARG A 245 3.53 -19.34 9.56
C ARG A 245 2.88 -20.50 10.30
N LYS A 246 1.60 -20.39 10.64
CA LYS A 246 0.83 -21.43 11.34
C LYS A 246 -0.02 -22.23 10.36
N THR A 247 0.60 -22.96 9.44
CA THR A 247 -0.10 -24.02 8.71
C THR A 247 -0.12 -25.30 9.58
N HIS A 248 -1.25 -25.94 9.67
CA HIS A 248 -1.39 -27.21 10.39
C HIS A 248 -2.15 -28.23 9.55
N ALA A 249 -1.88 -29.50 9.81
CA ALA A 249 -2.64 -30.59 9.24
C ALA A 249 -4.03 -30.70 9.89
N GLY A 250 -4.94 -31.40 9.23
CA GLY A 250 -6.31 -31.62 9.70
C GLY A 250 -7.33 -30.74 8.99
N ALA A 251 -8.54 -30.73 9.53
CA ALA A 251 -9.63 -29.93 8.98
C ALA A 251 -9.47 -28.46 9.36
N GLN A 252 -9.44 -27.58 8.38
CA GLN A 252 -9.32 -26.14 8.59
C GLN A 252 -10.09 -25.35 7.54
N ARG A 253 -10.46 -24.12 7.90
CA ARG A 253 -11.09 -23.20 6.97
C ARG A 253 -10.01 -22.53 6.12
N VAL A 254 -10.24 -22.46 4.81
CA VAL A 254 -9.34 -21.77 3.87
C VAL A 254 -10.17 -20.79 3.07
N SER A 255 -9.66 -19.56 2.94
CA SER A 255 -10.20 -18.53 2.06
C SER A 255 -9.52 -18.59 0.70
N PHE A 256 -10.28 -18.42 -0.37
CA PHE A 256 -9.80 -18.47 -1.74
C PHE A 256 -10.19 -17.21 -2.49
N ALA A 257 -9.29 -16.72 -3.32
CA ALA A 257 -9.57 -15.65 -4.26
C ALA A 257 -9.49 -16.22 -5.68
N ALA A 258 -10.61 -16.60 -6.24
CA ALA A 258 -10.72 -17.17 -7.58
C ALA A 258 -12.21 -17.16 -8.04
N PRO A 259 -12.49 -17.23 -9.35
CA PRO A 259 -13.84 -17.55 -9.82
C PRO A 259 -14.29 -18.91 -9.26
N GLU A 260 -15.58 -19.04 -8.88
CA GLU A 260 -16.07 -20.24 -8.17
C GLU A 260 -15.80 -21.54 -8.94
N GLU A 261 -15.98 -21.53 -10.25
CA GLU A 261 -15.73 -22.71 -11.10
C GLU A 261 -14.25 -23.11 -11.07
N GLU A 262 -13.35 -22.15 -11.12
CA GLU A 262 -11.91 -22.38 -11.05
C GLU A 262 -11.49 -22.86 -9.66
N ALA A 263 -12.02 -22.24 -8.60
CA ALA A 263 -11.74 -22.70 -7.23
C ALA A 263 -12.16 -24.16 -7.05
N ARG A 264 -13.37 -24.52 -7.50
CA ARG A 264 -13.87 -25.89 -7.46
C ARG A 264 -12.97 -26.85 -8.25
N ARG A 265 -12.61 -26.49 -9.47
CA ARG A 265 -11.73 -27.29 -10.32
C ARG A 265 -10.37 -27.53 -9.68
N LEU A 266 -9.77 -26.48 -9.08
CA LEU A 266 -8.45 -26.61 -8.43
C LEU A 266 -8.52 -27.42 -7.14
N LEU A 267 -9.58 -27.26 -6.35
CA LEU A 267 -9.82 -28.07 -5.14
C LEU A 267 -10.00 -29.55 -5.49
N ASP A 268 -10.77 -29.87 -6.52
CA ASP A 268 -10.92 -31.25 -7.02
C ASP A 268 -9.59 -31.83 -7.52
N GLN A 269 -8.83 -31.04 -8.28
CA GLN A 269 -7.50 -31.42 -8.76
C GLN A 269 -6.53 -31.69 -7.59
N TRP A 270 -6.55 -30.85 -6.55
CA TRP A 270 -5.72 -31.03 -5.36
C TRP A 270 -6.11 -32.28 -4.57
N ALA A 271 -7.40 -32.50 -4.34
CA ALA A 271 -7.90 -33.67 -3.63
C ALA A 271 -7.60 -34.99 -4.37
N ALA A 272 -7.69 -35.00 -5.70
CA ALA A 272 -7.45 -36.16 -6.52
C ALA A 272 -5.98 -36.66 -6.51
N ARG A 273 -5.02 -35.80 -6.15
CA ARG A 273 -3.60 -36.17 -6.06
C ARG A 273 -3.28 -37.17 -4.93
N THR A 274 -4.03 -37.04 -3.80
CA THR A 274 -3.87 -37.90 -2.63
C THR A 274 -5.25 -38.21 -2.04
N PRO A 275 -6.06 -39.09 -2.65
CA PRO A 275 -7.47 -39.29 -2.28
C PRO A 275 -7.72 -39.75 -0.83
N ILE A 276 -6.72 -40.36 -0.18
CA ILE A 276 -6.85 -40.85 1.19
C ILE A 276 -6.50 -39.77 2.21
N GLY A 277 -5.78 -38.72 1.80
CA GLY A 277 -5.26 -37.68 2.70
C GLY A 277 -5.83 -36.31 2.50
N ARG A 278 -6.51 -36.05 1.38
CA ARG A 278 -6.99 -34.73 1.00
C ARG A 278 -8.48 -34.77 0.68
N SER A 279 -9.23 -33.84 1.27
CA SER A 279 -10.64 -33.63 0.91
C SER A 279 -11.06 -32.20 1.18
N TRP A 280 -12.15 -31.78 0.58
CA TRP A 280 -12.73 -30.46 0.79
C TRP A 280 -14.26 -30.49 0.76
N SER A 281 -14.90 -29.48 1.33
CA SER A 281 -16.36 -29.33 1.35
C SER A 281 -16.78 -27.90 1.63
N GLY A 282 -18.05 -27.58 1.29
CA GLY A 282 -18.70 -26.34 1.72
C GLY A 282 -18.12 -25.08 1.07
N LEU A 283 -17.79 -25.14 -0.25
CA LEU A 283 -17.36 -23.94 -0.98
C LEU A 283 -18.50 -22.94 -1.05
N THR A 284 -18.27 -21.74 -0.48
CA THR A 284 -19.28 -20.66 -0.42
C THR A 284 -18.62 -19.30 -0.68
N LEU A 285 -19.38 -18.40 -1.31
CA LEU A 285 -18.97 -17.01 -1.51
C LEU A 285 -19.02 -16.26 -0.17
N ILE A 286 -17.97 -15.46 0.09
CA ILE A 286 -17.97 -14.46 1.16
C ILE A 286 -18.27 -13.12 0.49
N GLY A 287 -19.37 -12.49 0.87
CA GLY A 287 -19.93 -11.28 0.26
C GLY A 287 -19.10 -10.03 0.37
#